data_a0d9d121a808ab1f0beee6570c25cb28
#
_entry.id   a0d9d121a808ab1f0beee6570c25cb28
#
_cell.length_a   1.000
_cell.length_b   1.000
_cell.length_c   1.000
_cell.angle_alpha   90.00
_cell.angle_beta   90.00
_cell.angle_gamma   90.00
#
_symmetry.space_group_name_H-M   'P 1'
#
loop_
_entity.id
_entity.type
_entity.pdbx_description
1 polymer ?
#
loop_
_entity_poly.entity_id
_entity_poly.type
_entity_poly.pdbx_seq_one_letter_code
_entity_poly.pdbx_strand_id
1 'polypeptide(L)'
;MKKENDHGKPDAGHEAAHQSGQKYGMVIDLDKCTGCGTCMVACAAENNVSVRADQTDKERTITWMNLYKITNGKKFPHTEVSYFPRPCMHCDHHPPCVSVCVATATKLDFNTGIVSQIYTRCIGCRYCQAACPYGARYFNWWDSFPQDKGMDRYLTPEVSPRMRGVVEKCTFCHQRLMRAKNQAYAENRRELEEGEYKTACTEACPAEAITFGDLNNSKHQVSQLIKHPYAFRILERIGTGPKVYYLSSRDWVRRLADNFLPGEYEPVINRTWAEDEWSTKPGRDRF
;
A
#
# COMPACT_ATOMS: atom_id res chain seq x y z
N MET A 1 53.13 -4.85 -18.51
CA MET A 1 51.97 -5.75 -18.53
C MET A 1 50.92 -5.13 -17.66
N LYS A 2 49.91 -4.44 -18.24
CA LYS A 2 48.77 -3.86 -17.55
C LYS A 2 47.68 -4.92 -17.52
N LYS A 3 47.21 -5.29 -16.32
CA LYS A 3 46.02 -6.14 -16.13
C LYS A 3 44.79 -5.26 -16.28
N GLU A 4 44.01 -5.46 -17.32
CA GLU A 4 42.66 -4.89 -17.47
C GLU A 4 41.73 -5.60 -16.48
N ASN A 5 41.11 -4.81 -15.62
CA ASN A 5 40.00 -5.27 -14.75
C ASN A 5 38.72 -5.32 -15.59
N ASP A 6 38.32 -6.53 -15.93
CA ASP A 6 37.02 -6.83 -16.52
C ASP A 6 35.96 -6.65 -15.43
N HIS A 7 35.26 -5.52 -15.46
CA HIS A 7 34.06 -5.31 -14.65
C HIS A 7 32.91 -6.06 -15.32
N GLY A 8 32.59 -7.22 -14.78
CA GLY A 8 31.53 -8.08 -15.25
C GLY A 8 30.25 -7.34 -15.56
N LYS A 9 29.71 -7.59 -16.75
CA LYS A 9 28.38 -7.13 -17.19
C LYS A 9 27.33 -7.61 -16.20
N PRO A 10 26.29 -6.81 -15.88
CA PRO A 10 25.20 -7.26 -15.02
C PRO A 10 24.52 -8.49 -15.68
N ASP A 11 24.33 -9.52 -14.87
CA ASP A 11 23.71 -10.79 -15.28
C ASP A 11 22.34 -10.57 -15.92
N ALA A 12 22.24 -10.73 -17.22
CA ALA A 12 20.98 -10.73 -18.00
C ALA A 12 20.01 -11.86 -17.57
N GLY A 13 20.48 -12.82 -16.77
CA GLY A 13 19.67 -13.91 -16.25
C GLY A 13 18.66 -13.51 -15.16
N HIS A 14 18.88 -12.41 -14.45
CA HIS A 14 17.94 -11.95 -13.42
C HIS A 14 16.71 -11.24 -13.99
N GLU A 15 16.81 -10.58 -15.12
CA GLU A 15 15.66 -9.90 -15.74
C GLU A 15 14.68 -10.87 -16.41
N ALA A 16 15.16 -11.99 -16.98
CA ALA A 16 14.29 -12.96 -17.64
C ALA A 16 13.44 -13.81 -16.67
N ALA A 17 13.91 -14.05 -15.45
CA ALA A 17 13.16 -14.77 -14.41
C ALA A 17 12.00 -13.95 -13.82
N HIS A 18 12.00 -12.62 -13.99
CA HIS A 18 10.94 -11.73 -13.52
C HIS A 18 9.68 -11.68 -14.40
N GLN A 19 9.72 -12.21 -15.63
CA GLN A 19 8.66 -12.01 -16.61
C GLN A 19 7.61 -13.12 -16.68
N SER A 20 7.81 -14.27 -16.02
CA SER A 20 6.93 -15.44 -16.14
C SER A 20 5.96 -15.68 -14.97
N GLY A 21 6.04 -14.90 -13.89
CA GLY A 21 5.19 -15.05 -12.71
C GLY A 21 3.95 -14.15 -12.75
N GLN A 22 2.97 -14.47 -11.90
CA GLN A 22 1.85 -13.57 -11.61
C GLN A 22 2.40 -12.28 -10.99
N LYS A 23 1.82 -11.13 -11.33
CA LYS A 23 2.20 -9.83 -10.78
C LYS A 23 0.97 -9.09 -10.29
N TYR A 24 0.66 -9.25 -9.02
CA TYR A 24 -0.52 -8.59 -8.45
C TYR A 24 -0.32 -7.10 -8.26
N GLY A 25 -1.33 -6.34 -8.67
CA GLY A 25 -1.40 -4.90 -8.55
C GLY A 25 -2.81 -4.37 -8.41
N MET A 26 -2.92 -3.07 -8.29
CA MET A 26 -4.17 -2.38 -7.97
C MET A 26 -4.31 -1.13 -8.82
N VAL A 27 -5.52 -0.83 -9.23
CA VAL A 27 -5.89 0.46 -9.83
C VAL A 27 -6.97 1.09 -8.97
N ILE A 28 -6.79 2.35 -8.59
CA ILE A 28 -7.74 3.13 -7.80
C ILE A 28 -8.26 4.29 -8.65
N ASP A 29 -9.53 4.27 -8.96
CA ASP A 29 -10.22 5.33 -9.69
C ASP A 29 -10.62 6.44 -8.72
N LEU A 30 -9.90 7.57 -8.77
CA LEU A 30 -10.13 8.70 -7.88
C LEU A 30 -11.37 9.52 -8.26
N ASP A 31 -11.87 9.33 -9.46
CA ASP A 31 -13.10 10.02 -9.92
C ASP A 31 -14.35 9.29 -9.41
N LYS A 32 -14.25 7.96 -9.16
CA LYS A 32 -15.29 7.17 -8.51
C LYS A 32 -15.23 7.23 -6.99
N CYS A 33 -14.04 7.49 -6.41
CA CYS A 33 -13.84 7.45 -4.97
C CYS A 33 -14.64 8.54 -4.26
N THR A 34 -15.56 8.14 -3.38
CA THR A 34 -16.41 9.05 -2.59
C THR A 34 -15.79 9.46 -1.25
N GLY A 35 -14.65 8.87 -0.87
CA GLY A 35 -14.00 9.16 0.41
C GLY A 35 -14.68 8.53 1.63
N CYS A 36 -15.51 7.51 1.46
CA CYS A 36 -16.33 6.91 2.53
C CYS A 36 -15.53 6.19 3.64
N GLY A 37 -14.25 5.87 3.42
CA GLY A 37 -13.40 5.20 4.42
C GLY A 37 -13.62 3.68 4.58
N THR A 38 -14.59 3.08 3.91
CA THR A 38 -14.90 1.64 4.02
C THR A 38 -13.67 0.75 3.74
N CYS A 39 -12.83 1.13 2.79
CA CYS A 39 -11.59 0.42 2.48
C CYS A 39 -10.59 0.40 3.65
N MET A 40 -10.57 1.45 4.49
CA MET A 40 -9.72 1.51 5.68
C MET A 40 -10.22 0.53 6.74
N VAL A 41 -11.53 0.54 7.02
CA VAL A 41 -12.16 -0.33 8.02
C VAL A 41 -12.03 -1.80 7.60
N ALA A 42 -12.36 -2.11 6.34
CA ALA A 42 -12.23 -3.47 5.82
C ALA A 42 -10.78 -3.99 5.86
N CYS A 43 -9.80 -3.12 5.54
CA CYS A 43 -8.39 -3.48 5.66
C CYS A 43 -7.99 -3.77 7.11
N ALA A 44 -8.44 -2.95 8.05
CA ALA A 44 -8.14 -3.12 9.47
C ALA A 44 -8.75 -4.41 10.03
N ALA A 45 -10.02 -4.67 9.73
CA ALA A 45 -10.74 -5.87 10.18
C ALA A 45 -10.12 -7.16 9.60
N GLU A 46 -9.95 -7.21 8.27
CA GLU A 46 -9.41 -8.39 7.59
C GLU A 46 -8.00 -8.77 8.04
N ASN A 47 -7.17 -7.76 8.32
CA ASN A 47 -5.75 -7.98 8.62
C ASN A 47 -5.44 -7.85 10.11
N ASN A 48 -6.44 -7.83 10.99
CA ASN A 48 -6.27 -7.64 12.43
C ASN A 48 -5.31 -6.48 12.77
N VAL A 49 -5.44 -5.36 12.04
CA VAL A 49 -4.63 -4.17 12.27
C VAL A 49 -5.05 -3.54 13.59
N SER A 50 -4.09 -3.30 14.47
CA SER A 50 -4.36 -2.68 15.76
C SER A 50 -4.90 -1.26 15.57
N VAL A 51 -6.18 -1.06 15.89
CA VAL A 51 -6.80 0.26 15.91
C VAL A 51 -6.71 0.78 17.33
N ARG A 52 -5.78 1.68 17.58
CA ARG A 52 -5.64 2.38 18.85
C ARG A 52 -5.69 3.88 18.61
N ALA A 53 -6.48 4.56 19.42
CA ALA A 53 -6.42 6.00 19.50
C ALA A 53 -5.07 6.40 20.11
N ASP A 54 -4.17 6.94 19.30
CA ASP A 54 -2.98 7.58 19.81
C ASP A 54 -3.37 8.97 20.34
N GLN A 55 -3.39 9.11 21.65
CA GLN A 55 -3.71 10.39 22.29
C GLN A 55 -2.50 11.33 22.35
N THR A 56 -1.31 10.84 22.07
CA THR A 56 -0.07 11.57 22.29
C THR A 56 0.63 11.98 21.00
N ASP A 57 0.55 11.15 19.96
CA ASP A 57 1.29 11.34 18.71
C ASP A 57 0.57 10.65 17.55
N LYS A 58 0.04 11.43 16.63
CA LYS A 58 -0.70 10.95 15.45
C LYS A 58 0.14 10.05 14.53
N GLU A 59 1.46 10.17 14.58
CA GLU A 59 2.38 9.39 13.73
C GLU A 59 2.51 7.93 14.18
N ARG A 60 2.04 7.56 15.36
CA ARG A 60 2.09 6.20 15.89
C ARG A 60 0.90 5.33 15.49
N THR A 61 -0.15 5.92 14.95
CA THR A 61 -1.32 5.17 14.48
C THR A 61 -0.94 4.25 13.33
N ILE A 62 -1.37 2.98 13.43
CA ILE A 62 -1.13 1.98 12.39
C ILE A 62 -2.32 1.98 11.43
N THR A 63 -2.09 2.38 10.19
CA THR A 63 -3.14 2.46 9.17
C THR A 63 -2.61 1.94 7.83
N TRP A 64 -2.86 0.67 7.52
CA TRP A 64 -2.35 0.07 6.29
C TRP A 64 -2.95 0.65 5.01
N MET A 65 -4.19 1.11 5.08
CA MET A 65 -4.88 1.85 4.04
C MET A 65 -5.19 3.25 4.57
N ASN A 66 -4.50 4.26 4.10
CA ASN A 66 -4.80 5.66 4.41
C ASN A 66 -5.74 6.26 3.36
N LEU A 67 -6.57 7.19 3.79
CA LEU A 67 -7.43 7.97 2.92
C LEU A 67 -7.12 9.46 3.12
N TYR A 68 -6.65 10.11 2.08
CA TYR A 68 -6.35 11.54 2.10
C TYR A 68 -7.42 12.32 1.36
N LYS A 69 -7.77 13.47 1.88
CA LYS A 69 -8.53 14.49 1.18
C LYS A 69 -7.53 15.47 0.55
N ILE A 70 -7.61 15.66 -0.75
CA ILE A 70 -6.79 16.61 -1.49
C ILE A 70 -7.67 17.65 -2.17
N THR A 71 -7.17 18.85 -2.32
CA THR A 71 -7.90 19.96 -2.95
C THR A 71 -7.03 20.61 -4.02
N ASN A 72 -7.66 21.32 -4.95
CA ASN A 72 -6.98 22.07 -5.99
C ASN A 72 -6.42 23.43 -5.49
N GLY A 73 -6.50 23.71 -4.19
CA GLY A 73 -6.01 24.96 -3.57
C GLY A 73 -6.82 26.23 -3.88
N LYS A 74 -7.86 26.13 -4.73
CA LYS A 74 -8.70 27.30 -5.06
C LYS A 74 -9.74 27.56 -3.98
N LYS A 75 -10.13 28.83 -3.81
CA LYS A 75 -11.20 29.23 -2.90
C LYS A 75 -12.58 28.94 -3.51
N PHE A 76 -13.59 28.78 -2.64
CA PHE A 76 -14.99 28.69 -3.04
C PHE A 76 -15.38 29.88 -3.96
N PRO A 77 -16.14 29.66 -5.06
CA PRO A 77 -16.83 28.42 -5.45
C PRO A 77 -15.98 27.46 -6.33
N HIS A 78 -14.72 27.76 -6.58
CA HIS A 78 -13.85 27.00 -7.49
C HIS A 78 -13.02 25.90 -6.81
N THR A 79 -13.32 25.61 -5.55
CA THR A 79 -12.68 24.52 -4.79
C THR A 79 -13.14 23.17 -5.34
N GLU A 80 -12.18 22.36 -5.77
CA GLU A 80 -12.40 20.96 -6.11
C GLU A 80 -11.76 20.07 -5.06
N VAL A 81 -12.40 18.95 -4.78
CA VAL A 81 -11.94 17.96 -3.79
C VAL A 81 -11.78 16.61 -4.47
N SER A 82 -10.75 15.87 -4.10
CA SER A 82 -10.56 14.46 -4.44
C SER A 82 -10.14 13.69 -3.21
N TYR A 83 -10.51 12.41 -3.18
CA TYR A 83 -10.08 11.50 -2.13
C TYR A 83 -9.06 10.53 -2.67
N PHE A 84 -8.03 10.26 -1.87
CA PHE A 84 -6.86 9.52 -2.31
C PHE A 84 -6.57 8.36 -1.36
N PRO A 85 -7.14 7.16 -1.60
CA PRO A 85 -6.79 5.96 -0.85
C PRO A 85 -5.35 5.56 -1.14
N ARG A 86 -4.54 5.39 -0.11
CA ARG A 86 -3.12 5.06 -0.25
C ARG A 86 -2.73 3.83 0.57
N PRO A 87 -2.67 2.64 -0.04
CA PRO A 87 -2.03 1.45 0.54
C PRO A 87 -0.51 1.48 0.35
N CYS A 88 0.17 0.40 0.75
CA CYS A 88 1.54 0.15 0.31
C CYS A 88 1.58 -0.04 -1.22
N MET A 89 2.57 0.57 -1.88
CA MET A 89 2.71 0.53 -3.34
C MET A 89 3.22 -0.82 -3.88
N HIS A 90 3.66 -1.74 -3.02
CA HIS A 90 4.26 -3.02 -3.42
C HIS A 90 5.25 -2.90 -4.58
N CYS A 91 6.22 -1.99 -4.42
CA CYS A 91 7.22 -1.65 -5.44
C CYS A 91 7.85 -2.89 -6.06
N ASP A 92 8.04 -2.87 -7.38
CA ASP A 92 8.55 -3.98 -8.18
C ASP A 92 10.04 -3.84 -8.47
N HIS A 93 10.46 -2.63 -8.85
CA HIS A 93 11.84 -2.31 -9.14
C HIS A 93 12.52 -1.77 -7.87
N HIS A 94 13.53 -2.47 -7.38
CA HIS A 94 14.33 -2.04 -6.24
C HIS A 94 13.52 -1.48 -5.06
N PRO A 95 12.60 -2.27 -4.45
CA PRO A 95 11.81 -1.79 -3.32
C PRO A 95 12.74 -1.38 -2.16
N PRO A 96 12.83 -0.07 -1.80
CA PRO A 96 13.82 0.41 -0.84
C PRO A 96 13.73 -0.29 0.52
N CYS A 97 12.53 -0.62 0.91
CA CYS A 97 12.27 -1.31 2.17
C CYS A 97 12.78 -2.77 2.20
N VAL A 98 12.95 -3.41 1.05
CA VAL A 98 13.58 -4.74 0.96
C VAL A 98 15.09 -4.59 1.04
N SER A 99 15.64 -3.64 0.27
CA SER A 99 17.09 -3.40 0.17
C SER A 99 17.73 -3.05 1.52
N VAL A 100 17.03 -2.26 2.36
CA VAL A 100 17.57 -1.82 3.66
C VAL A 100 17.29 -2.79 4.81
N CYS A 101 16.59 -3.89 4.57
CA CYS A 101 16.19 -4.79 5.65
C CYS A 101 17.32 -5.74 6.05
N VAL A 102 18.08 -5.37 7.08
CA VAL A 102 19.23 -6.13 7.58
C VAL A 102 18.88 -7.53 8.09
N ALA A 103 17.64 -7.72 8.56
CA ALA A 103 17.14 -9.01 9.06
C ALA A 103 16.41 -9.83 7.97
N THR A 104 16.40 -9.38 6.71
CA THR A 104 15.65 -9.99 5.62
C THR A 104 14.18 -10.30 5.97
N ALA A 105 13.62 -9.52 6.91
CA ALA A 105 12.23 -9.63 7.33
C ALA A 105 11.25 -9.09 6.28
N THR A 106 11.72 -8.14 5.45
CA THR A 106 10.96 -7.66 4.29
C THR A 106 11.46 -8.38 3.05
N LYS A 107 10.56 -9.00 2.29
CA LYS A 107 10.89 -9.81 1.11
C LYS A 107 9.96 -9.46 -0.05
N LEU A 108 10.51 -9.35 -1.25
CA LEU A 108 9.76 -9.39 -2.50
C LEU A 108 9.58 -10.85 -2.91
N ASP A 109 8.34 -11.27 -3.10
CA ASP A 109 8.03 -12.56 -3.70
C ASP A 109 8.00 -12.39 -5.23
N PHE A 110 8.96 -12.97 -5.90
CA PHE A 110 9.10 -12.86 -7.35
C PHE A 110 7.97 -13.58 -8.12
N ASN A 111 7.33 -14.58 -7.52
CA ASN A 111 6.24 -15.32 -8.17
C ASN A 111 4.91 -14.57 -8.17
N THR A 112 4.72 -13.62 -7.26
CA THR A 112 3.47 -12.88 -7.09
C THR A 112 3.66 -11.36 -7.16
N GLY A 113 4.91 -10.91 -7.15
CA GLY A 113 5.26 -9.50 -7.04
C GLY A 113 4.89 -8.86 -5.69
N ILE A 114 4.44 -9.61 -4.70
CA ILE A 114 4.01 -9.07 -3.43
C ILE A 114 5.22 -8.81 -2.53
N VAL A 115 5.35 -7.58 -2.03
CA VAL A 115 6.30 -7.28 -0.96
C VAL A 115 5.68 -7.68 0.36
N SER A 116 6.22 -8.70 1.01
CA SER A 116 5.75 -9.25 2.28
C SER A 116 6.62 -8.81 3.46
N GLN A 117 6.08 -8.99 4.67
CA GLN A 117 6.78 -8.76 5.93
C GLN A 117 6.70 -10.02 6.80
N ILE A 118 7.85 -10.56 7.17
CA ILE A 118 7.97 -11.72 8.07
C ILE A 118 8.18 -11.17 9.47
N TYR A 119 7.12 -11.12 10.26
CA TYR A 119 7.12 -10.44 11.56
C TYR A 119 8.09 -11.07 12.55
N THR A 120 8.22 -12.40 12.56
CA THR A 120 9.14 -13.14 13.45
C THR A 120 10.62 -12.88 13.18
N ARG A 121 10.97 -12.36 11.99
CA ARG A 121 12.34 -11.94 11.66
C ARG A 121 12.58 -10.46 11.91
N CYS A 122 11.52 -9.69 12.13
CA CYS A 122 11.65 -8.24 12.29
C CYS A 122 12.27 -7.89 13.63
N ILE A 123 13.40 -7.21 13.60
CA ILE A 123 14.12 -6.71 14.81
C ILE A 123 13.69 -5.30 15.21
N GLY A 124 12.73 -4.69 14.50
CA GLY A 124 12.19 -3.38 14.85
C GLY A 124 13.11 -2.18 14.61
N CYS A 125 14.16 -2.31 13.81
CA CYS A 125 15.12 -1.23 13.56
C CYS A 125 14.52 -0.01 12.82
N ARG A 126 13.33 -0.14 12.23
CA ARG A 126 12.57 0.91 11.51
C ARG A 126 13.26 1.49 10.27
N TYR A 127 14.40 0.95 9.86
CA TYR A 127 15.10 1.46 8.69
C TYR A 127 14.25 1.39 7.42
N CYS A 128 13.44 0.33 7.26
CA CYS A 128 12.48 0.22 6.16
C CYS A 128 11.34 1.27 6.21
N GLN A 129 11.01 1.80 7.40
CA GLN A 129 10.05 2.89 7.55
C GLN A 129 10.66 4.21 7.06
N ALA A 130 11.90 4.50 7.46
CA ALA A 130 12.64 5.68 7.00
C ALA A 130 12.92 5.65 5.48
N ALA A 131 13.22 4.46 4.92
CA ALA A 131 13.51 4.29 3.51
C ALA A 131 12.29 4.32 2.59
N CYS A 132 11.06 4.20 3.12
CA CYS A 132 9.85 4.15 2.32
C CYS A 132 9.43 5.56 1.87
N PRO A 133 9.52 5.93 0.57
CA PRO A 133 9.17 7.27 0.13
C PRO A 133 7.65 7.53 0.19
N TYR A 134 6.86 6.47 0.33
CA TYR A 134 5.40 6.54 0.40
C TYR A 134 4.87 6.61 1.82
N GLY A 135 5.71 6.49 2.86
CA GLY A 135 5.28 6.46 4.26
C GLY A 135 4.29 5.32 4.58
N ALA A 136 4.38 4.20 3.85
CA ALA A 136 3.42 3.10 3.95
C ALA A 136 3.92 1.94 4.85
N ARG A 137 4.69 2.28 5.88
CA ARG A 137 5.20 1.35 6.87
C ARG A 137 5.01 1.91 8.27
N TYR A 138 4.52 1.08 9.17
CA TYR A 138 4.08 1.47 10.49
C TYR A 138 4.79 0.62 11.53
N PHE A 139 5.37 1.24 12.54
CA PHE A 139 5.99 0.53 13.66
C PHE A 139 4.96 0.30 14.76
N ASN A 140 4.86 -0.94 15.25
CA ASN A 140 3.96 -1.26 16.34
C ASN A 140 4.62 -0.94 17.70
N TRP A 141 4.12 0.11 18.32
CA TRP A 141 4.60 0.62 19.60
C TRP A 141 3.93 -0.05 20.81
N TRP A 142 2.84 -0.78 20.57
CA TRP A 142 1.97 -1.30 21.61
C TRP A 142 2.04 -2.82 21.71
N ASP A 143 1.57 -3.33 22.86
CA ASP A 143 1.36 -4.76 23.01
C ASP A 143 0.28 -5.28 22.07
N SER A 144 0.26 -6.61 21.87
CA SER A 144 -0.65 -7.23 20.89
C SER A 144 -2.10 -6.81 21.11
N PHE A 145 -2.79 -6.58 20.02
CA PHE A 145 -4.22 -6.29 19.98
C PHE A 145 -5.00 -7.60 19.72
N PRO A 146 -6.21 -7.77 20.27
CA PRO A 146 -6.87 -6.89 21.24
C PRO A 146 -6.34 -7.08 22.67
N GLN A 147 -6.54 -6.08 23.51
CA GLN A 147 -6.19 -6.20 24.95
C GLN A 147 -7.23 -7.00 25.72
N ASP A 148 -8.48 -6.92 25.29
CA ASP A 148 -9.57 -7.72 25.83
C ASP A 148 -9.63 -9.08 25.13
N LYS A 149 -9.35 -10.15 25.87
CA LYS A 149 -9.44 -11.53 25.35
C LYS A 149 -10.83 -11.90 24.83
N GLY A 150 -11.89 -11.25 25.30
CA GLY A 150 -13.25 -11.46 24.79
C GLY A 150 -13.40 -11.06 23.33
N MET A 151 -12.52 -10.20 22.82
CA MET A 151 -12.50 -9.75 21.42
C MET A 151 -11.72 -10.68 20.49
N ASP A 152 -10.99 -11.66 21.01
CA ASP A 152 -10.22 -12.62 20.18
C ASP A 152 -11.11 -13.35 19.16
N ARG A 153 -12.38 -13.60 19.52
CA ARG A 153 -13.37 -14.24 18.64
C ARG A 153 -13.75 -13.44 17.40
N TYR A 154 -13.47 -12.15 17.37
CA TYR A 154 -13.75 -11.26 16.23
C TYR A 154 -12.55 -11.10 15.30
N LEU A 155 -11.40 -11.66 15.67
CA LEU A 155 -10.22 -11.60 14.84
C LEU A 155 -10.33 -12.57 13.66
N THR A 156 -9.75 -12.17 12.54
CA THR A 156 -9.55 -13.04 11.39
C THR A 156 -8.59 -14.16 11.78
N PRO A 157 -9.01 -15.44 11.77
CA PRO A 157 -8.23 -16.55 12.36
C PRO A 157 -6.91 -16.82 11.63
N GLU A 158 -6.84 -16.50 10.34
CA GLU A 158 -5.65 -16.72 9.49
C GLU A 158 -4.58 -15.65 9.63
N VAL A 159 -4.87 -14.60 10.38
CA VAL A 159 -3.96 -13.46 10.55
C VAL A 159 -3.67 -13.24 12.03
N SER A 160 -2.46 -13.59 12.46
CA SER A 160 -2.06 -13.33 13.84
C SER A 160 -1.93 -11.83 14.12
N PRO A 161 -2.41 -11.33 15.26
CA PRO A 161 -2.08 -10.00 15.75
C PRO A 161 -0.56 -9.82 15.84
N ARG A 162 -0.06 -8.63 15.48
CA ARG A 162 1.38 -8.38 15.50
C ARG A 162 1.82 -8.00 16.91
N MET A 163 2.99 -8.49 17.26
CA MET A 163 3.64 -8.15 18.52
C MET A 163 4.18 -6.72 18.50
N ARG A 164 4.37 -6.14 19.67
CA ARG A 164 5.10 -4.88 19.84
C ARG A 164 6.51 -5.01 19.28
N GLY A 165 7.03 -3.93 18.69
CA GLY A 165 8.40 -3.85 18.22
C GLY A 165 8.64 -4.31 16.79
N VAL A 166 7.59 -4.63 16.02
CA VAL A 166 7.71 -4.99 14.61
C VAL A 166 7.17 -3.87 13.71
N VAL A 167 7.62 -3.86 12.45
CA VAL A 167 7.08 -2.96 11.42
C VAL A 167 6.00 -3.68 10.62
N GLU A 168 4.88 -3.03 10.43
CA GLU A 168 3.70 -3.53 9.69
C GLU A 168 3.49 -2.76 8.39
N LYS A 169 2.77 -3.35 7.46
CA LYS A 169 2.33 -2.73 6.21
C LYS A 169 1.25 -3.56 5.52
N CYS A 170 0.57 -2.99 4.56
CA CYS A 170 -0.33 -3.72 3.65
C CYS A 170 0.39 -4.94 3.02
N THR A 171 -0.27 -6.09 3.02
CA THR A 171 0.23 -7.35 2.47
C THR A 171 -0.52 -7.78 1.20
N PHE A 172 -1.39 -6.92 0.66
CA PHE A 172 -2.41 -7.29 -0.34
C PHE A 172 -3.29 -8.45 0.13
N CYS A 173 -3.58 -8.53 1.44
CA CYS A 173 -4.35 -9.63 2.05
C CYS A 173 -3.80 -11.01 1.66
N HIS A 174 -2.51 -11.24 1.91
CA HIS A 174 -1.79 -12.46 1.53
C HIS A 174 -2.49 -13.76 1.98
N GLN A 175 -3.18 -13.73 3.13
CA GLN A 175 -4.00 -14.85 3.61
C GLN A 175 -5.09 -15.23 2.60
N ARG A 176 -5.73 -14.24 1.96
CA ARG A 176 -6.74 -14.49 0.93
C ARG A 176 -6.12 -15.14 -0.32
N LEU A 177 -4.91 -14.72 -0.71
CA LEU A 177 -4.18 -15.38 -1.79
C LEU A 177 -3.89 -16.84 -1.47
N MET A 178 -3.45 -17.13 -0.24
CA MET A 178 -3.19 -18.52 0.18
C MET A 178 -4.47 -19.36 0.17
N ARG A 179 -5.58 -18.82 0.65
CA ARG A 179 -6.89 -19.47 0.60
C ARG A 179 -7.31 -19.80 -0.84
N ALA A 180 -7.24 -18.80 -1.74
CA ALA A 180 -7.59 -18.99 -3.15
C ALA A 180 -6.69 -20.03 -3.83
N LYS A 181 -5.37 -20.00 -3.58
CA LYS A 181 -4.44 -21.00 -4.10
C LYS A 181 -4.73 -22.41 -3.59
N ASN A 182 -5.03 -22.56 -2.31
CA ASN A 182 -5.37 -23.86 -1.71
C ASN A 182 -6.66 -24.43 -2.32
N GLN A 183 -7.66 -23.58 -2.58
CA GLN A 183 -8.88 -23.98 -3.22
C GLN A 183 -8.65 -24.40 -4.68
N ALA A 184 -7.94 -23.59 -5.46
CA ALA A 184 -7.61 -23.94 -6.84
C ALA A 184 -6.81 -25.25 -6.91
N TYR A 185 -5.88 -25.46 -5.96
CA TYR A 185 -5.13 -26.70 -5.87
C TYR A 185 -6.03 -27.92 -5.57
N ALA A 186 -7.01 -27.76 -4.67
CA ALA A 186 -8.00 -28.81 -4.39
C ALA A 186 -8.87 -29.17 -5.62
N GLU A 187 -9.03 -28.21 -6.54
CA GLU A 187 -9.71 -28.36 -7.83
C GLU A 187 -8.78 -28.81 -8.97
N ASN A 188 -7.54 -29.22 -8.64
CA ASN A 188 -6.48 -29.58 -9.61
C ASN A 188 -6.09 -28.45 -10.59
N ARG A 189 -6.29 -27.19 -10.20
CA ARG A 189 -5.84 -26.00 -10.93
C ARG A 189 -4.61 -25.39 -10.25
N ARG A 190 -3.74 -24.78 -11.03
CA ARG A 190 -2.56 -24.05 -10.52
C ARG A 190 -2.67 -22.56 -10.66
N GLU A 191 -3.50 -22.09 -11.56
CA GLU A 191 -3.73 -20.69 -11.84
C GLU A 191 -5.06 -20.24 -11.25
N LEU A 192 -5.08 -18.97 -10.80
CA LEU A 192 -6.28 -18.33 -10.29
C LEU A 192 -6.97 -17.58 -11.43
N GLU A 193 -8.28 -17.69 -11.49
CA GLU A 193 -9.11 -16.89 -12.38
C GLU A 193 -9.32 -15.48 -11.81
N GLU A 194 -9.74 -14.54 -12.68
CA GLU A 194 -10.05 -13.19 -12.25
C GLU A 194 -11.20 -13.21 -11.24
N GLY A 195 -10.98 -12.59 -10.09
CA GLY A 195 -11.98 -12.50 -9.03
C GLY A 195 -11.86 -13.55 -7.93
N GLU A 196 -11.13 -14.65 -8.13
CA GLU A 196 -10.89 -15.65 -7.07
C GLU A 196 -10.01 -15.10 -5.93
N TYR A 197 -9.14 -14.16 -6.25
CA TYR A 197 -8.36 -13.44 -5.26
C TYR A 197 -8.65 -11.94 -5.32
N LYS A 198 -9.34 -11.44 -4.29
CA LYS A 198 -9.63 -10.02 -4.08
C LYS A 198 -9.13 -9.56 -2.72
N THR A 199 -8.58 -8.36 -2.66
CA THR A 199 -8.23 -7.75 -1.37
C THR A 199 -9.49 -7.26 -0.66
N ALA A 200 -9.47 -7.20 0.68
CA ALA A 200 -10.63 -6.75 1.45
C ALA A 200 -11.08 -5.34 1.08
N CYS A 201 -10.14 -4.44 0.81
CA CYS A 201 -10.45 -3.07 0.40
C CYS A 201 -11.12 -3.00 -0.99
N THR A 202 -10.77 -3.91 -1.91
CA THR A 202 -11.42 -4.01 -3.22
C THR A 202 -12.85 -4.51 -3.08
N GLU A 203 -13.04 -5.59 -2.32
CA GLU A 203 -14.35 -6.21 -2.11
C GLU A 203 -15.33 -5.28 -1.38
N ALA A 204 -14.84 -4.54 -0.40
CA ALA A 204 -15.65 -3.66 0.43
C ALA A 204 -15.95 -2.29 -0.20
N CYS A 205 -15.39 -1.95 -1.37
CA CYS A 205 -15.56 -0.63 -1.97
C CYS A 205 -16.94 -0.46 -2.60
N PRO A 206 -17.87 0.33 -2.03
CA PRO A 206 -19.23 0.44 -2.55
C PRO A 206 -19.31 1.20 -3.88
N ALA A 207 -18.29 2.01 -4.18
CA ALA A 207 -18.20 2.77 -5.43
C ALA A 207 -17.42 2.02 -6.52
N GLU A 208 -16.99 0.77 -6.26
CA GLU A 208 -16.16 -0.02 -7.17
C GLU A 208 -14.95 0.77 -7.73
N ALA A 209 -14.40 1.65 -6.88
CA ALA A 209 -13.28 2.51 -7.24
C ALA A 209 -11.94 1.77 -7.22
N ILE A 210 -11.87 0.59 -6.59
CA ILE A 210 -10.63 -0.17 -6.41
C ILE A 210 -10.72 -1.46 -7.22
N THR A 211 -9.86 -1.60 -8.23
CA THR A 211 -9.72 -2.82 -9.05
C THR A 211 -8.40 -3.49 -8.70
N PHE A 212 -8.41 -4.80 -8.49
CA PHE A 212 -7.24 -5.59 -8.11
C PHE A 212 -7.13 -6.85 -8.97
N GLY A 213 -5.92 -7.25 -9.34
CA GLY A 213 -5.70 -8.45 -10.13
C GLY A 213 -4.25 -8.62 -10.58
N ASP A 214 -4.04 -9.53 -11.52
CA ASP A 214 -2.74 -9.81 -12.11
C ASP A 214 -2.44 -8.84 -13.26
N LEU A 215 -1.42 -8.02 -13.12
CA LEU A 215 -0.96 -7.05 -14.12
C LEU A 215 -0.39 -7.71 -15.38
N ASN A 216 0.12 -8.94 -15.26
CA ASN A 216 0.69 -9.68 -16.39
C ASN A 216 -0.37 -10.40 -17.22
N ASN A 217 -1.57 -10.59 -16.68
CA ASN A 217 -2.66 -11.21 -17.42
C ASN A 217 -3.46 -10.15 -18.18
N SER A 218 -3.32 -10.12 -19.49
CA SER A 218 -4.00 -9.14 -20.36
C SER A 218 -5.53 -9.24 -20.35
N LYS A 219 -6.09 -10.36 -19.90
CA LYS A 219 -7.53 -10.57 -19.76
C LYS A 219 -8.10 -9.89 -18.51
N HIS A 220 -7.28 -9.68 -17.47
CA HIS A 220 -7.71 -9.06 -16.23
C HIS A 220 -7.99 -7.57 -16.42
N GLN A 221 -9.08 -7.09 -15.82
CA GLN A 221 -9.50 -5.69 -15.88
C GLN A 221 -8.40 -4.74 -15.43
N VAL A 222 -7.66 -5.09 -14.37
CA VAL A 222 -6.55 -4.28 -13.86
C VAL A 222 -5.48 -4.03 -14.93
N SER A 223 -5.15 -5.05 -15.74
CA SER A 223 -4.17 -4.95 -16.83
C SER A 223 -4.62 -4.06 -17.98
N GLN A 224 -5.94 -3.92 -18.18
CA GLN A 224 -6.51 -3.01 -19.16
C GLN A 224 -6.51 -1.57 -18.63
N LEU A 225 -6.87 -1.38 -17.36
CA LEU A 225 -6.96 -0.07 -16.73
C LEU A 225 -5.62 0.64 -16.61
N ILE A 226 -4.52 -0.07 -16.41
CA ILE A 226 -3.18 0.56 -16.35
C ILE A 226 -2.73 1.17 -17.68
N LYS A 227 -3.34 0.77 -18.80
CA LYS A 227 -3.09 1.32 -20.15
C LYS A 227 -3.92 2.56 -20.45
N HIS A 228 -4.83 2.91 -19.55
CA HIS A 228 -5.71 4.06 -19.75
C HIS A 228 -4.89 5.36 -19.75
N PRO A 229 -5.17 6.34 -20.64
CA PRO A 229 -4.38 7.59 -20.75
C PRO A 229 -4.39 8.45 -19.48
N TYR A 230 -5.36 8.24 -18.60
CA TYR A 230 -5.45 8.91 -17.29
C TYR A 230 -4.87 8.08 -16.14
N ALA A 231 -4.24 6.94 -16.44
CA ALA A 231 -3.54 6.15 -15.44
C ALA A 231 -2.19 6.78 -15.09
N PHE A 232 -1.87 6.83 -13.82
CA PHE A 232 -0.61 7.36 -13.33
C PHE A 232 -0.16 6.65 -12.05
N ARG A 233 1.10 6.81 -11.70
CA ARG A 233 1.68 6.30 -10.44
C ARG A 233 2.26 7.45 -9.65
N ILE A 234 2.15 7.39 -8.33
CA ILE A 234 2.78 8.41 -7.47
C ILE A 234 4.28 8.21 -7.38
N LEU A 235 5.04 9.30 -7.42
CA LEU A 235 6.50 9.30 -7.34
C LEU A 235 7.17 8.35 -8.33
N GLU A 236 6.62 8.23 -9.54
CA GLU A 236 7.14 7.32 -10.57
C GLU A 236 8.60 7.60 -10.91
N ARG A 237 8.98 8.88 -10.91
CA ARG A 237 10.33 9.37 -11.24
C ARG A 237 11.45 8.80 -10.37
N ILE A 238 11.15 8.31 -9.14
CA ILE A 238 12.17 7.73 -8.26
C ILE A 238 12.49 6.26 -8.58
N GLY A 239 11.83 5.68 -9.59
CA GLY A 239 12.19 4.38 -10.16
C GLY A 239 11.88 3.17 -9.30
N THR A 240 11.09 3.28 -8.23
CA THR A 240 10.76 2.13 -7.35
C THR A 240 9.77 1.14 -7.99
N GLY A 241 9.10 1.51 -9.09
CA GLY A 241 8.12 0.67 -9.78
C GLY A 241 6.87 0.36 -8.95
N PRO A 242 6.06 1.37 -8.55
CA PRO A 242 4.80 1.13 -7.85
C PRO A 242 3.86 0.22 -8.65
N LYS A 243 3.18 -0.73 -7.97
CA LYS A 243 2.13 -1.57 -8.55
C LYS A 243 0.72 -1.13 -8.15
N VAL A 244 0.59 0.00 -7.49
CA VAL A 244 -0.68 0.68 -7.27
C VAL A 244 -0.73 1.86 -8.22
N TYR A 245 -1.68 1.82 -9.13
CA TYR A 245 -1.97 2.85 -10.12
C TYR A 245 -3.19 3.62 -9.70
N TYR A 246 -3.29 4.84 -10.19
CA TYR A 246 -4.42 5.72 -9.96
C TYR A 246 -4.99 6.18 -11.28
N LEU A 247 -6.30 6.38 -11.34
CA LEU A 247 -7.01 6.98 -12.47
C LEU A 247 -7.65 8.28 -12.03
N SER A 248 -7.50 9.34 -12.83
CA SER A 248 -8.29 10.55 -12.70
C SER A 248 -8.33 11.31 -14.01
N SER A 249 -9.52 11.73 -14.43
CA SER A 249 -9.71 12.65 -15.54
C SER A 249 -9.25 14.07 -15.22
N ARG A 250 -9.18 14.41 -13.94
CA ARG A 250 -8.80 15.74 -13.42
C ARG A 250 -7.29 15.94 -13.51
N ASP A 251 -6.89 16.88 -14.36
CA ASP A 251 -5.49 17.17 -14.62
C ASP A 251 -4.71 17.61 -13.36
N TRP A 252 -5.32 18.45 -12.52
CA TRP A 252 -4.69 18.90 -11.29
C TRP A 252 -4.34 17.75 -10.33
N VAL A 253 -5.16 16.68 -10.31
CA VAL A 253 -4.88 15.48 -9.49
C VAL A 253 -3.66 14.74 -10.02
N ARG A 254 -3.55 14.55 -11.34
CA ARG A 254 -2.40 13.88 -11.96
C ARG A 254 -1.12 14.66 -11.77
N ARG A 255 -1.16 15.99 -11.89
CA ARG A 255 -0.01 16.86 -11.66
C ARG A 255 0.54 16.75 -10.23
N LEU A 256 -0.32 16.55 -9.23
CA LEU A 256 0.12 16.34 -7.85
C LEU A 256 0.96 15.07 -7.67
N ALA A 257 0.75 14.06 -8.51
CA ALA A 257 1.48 12.80 -8.43
C ALA A 257 2.94 12.91 -8.89
N ASP A 258 3.22 13.79 -9.85
CA ASP A 258 4.52 13.91 -10.49
C ASP A 258 5.32 15.12 -10.00
N ASN A 259 4.66 16.17 -9.54
CA ASN A 259 5.27 17.45 -9.30
C ASN A 259 5.26 17.84 -7.83
N PHE A 260 6.35 17.52 -7.14
CA PHE A 260 6.90 18.43 -6.15
C PHE A 260 7.71 19.50 -6.89
N LEU A 261 7.08 20.33 -7.69
CA LEU A 261 7.68 21.59 -8.10
C LEU A 261 7.35 22.61 -7.01
N PRO A 262 8.36 23.07 -6.25
CA PRO A 262 8.14 24.17 -5.31
C PRO A 262 7.81 25.40 -6.13
N GLY A 263 6.63 25.98 -5.92
CA GLY A 263 6.33 27.31 -6.39
C GLY A 263 4.97 27.59 -7.02
N GLU A 264 4.23 26.60 -7.54
CA GLU A 264 2.95 26.90 -8.21
C GLU A 264 1.70 26.28 -7.54
N TYR A 265 1.86 25.33 -6.65
CA TYR A 265 0.76 24.71 -5.90
C TYR A 265 1.23 24.26 -4.53
N GLU A 266 0.73 24.85 -3.47
CA GLU A 266 0.72 24.20 -2.16
C GLU A 266 -0.56 23.37 -2.04
N PRO A 267 -0.53 22.04 -2.32
CA PRO A 267 -1.66 21.19 -2.04
C PRO A 267 -1.78 21.08 -0.52
N VAL A 268 -2.89 21.52 0.02
CA VAL A 268 -3.24 21.22 1.40
C VAL A 268 -3.61 19.74 1.44
N ILE A 269 -2.62 18.89 1.75
CA ILE A 269 -2.85 17.48 2.04
C ILE A 269 -3.35 17.42 3.48
N ASN A 270 -4.66 17.43 3.67
CA ASN A 270 -5.24 17.15 4.98
C ASN A 270 -5.25 15.64 5.18
N ARG A 271 -4.44 15.17 6.12
CA ARG A 271 -4.43 13.78 6.56
C ARG A 271 -5.72 13.52 7.31
N THR A 272 -6.46 12.50 6.92
CA THR A 272 -7.58 11.82 7.57
C THR A 272 -8.62 12.64 8.39
N TRP A 273 -9.87 12.19 8.36
CA TRP A 273 -11.00 12.74 9.14
C TRP A 273 -10.73 12.89 10.65
N ALA A 274 -9.81 12.11 11.20
CA ALA A 274 -9.42 12.18 12.62
C ALA A 274 -8.50 13.35 12.94
N GLU A 275 -7.87 13.99 11.96
CA GLU A 275 -6.92 15.09 12.18
C GLU A 275 -7.59 16.44 12.30
N ASP A 276 -8.74 16.65 11.62
CA ASP A 276 -9.42 17.94 11.60
C ASP A 276 -10.12 18.26 12.95
N GLU A 277 -10.59 17.25 13.70
CA GLU A 277 -11.20 17.47 15.02
C GLU A 277 -10.19 17.76 16.14
N TRP A 278 -8.91 17.36 15.95
CA TRP A 278 -7.88 17.48 16.99
C TRP A 278 -7.01 18.72 16.85
N SER A 279 -6.91 19.28 15.66
CA SER A 279 -6.09 20.47 15.39
C SER A 279 -6.71 21.77 15.95
N THR A 280 -7.99 21.75 16.29
CA THR A 280 -8.74 22.92 16.75
C THR A 280 -8.83 23.08 18.27
N LYS A 281 -8.27 22.16 19.06
CA LYS A 281 -8.27 22.31 20.53
C LYS A 281 -7.11 23.18 20.99
N PRO A 282 -7.37 24.41 21.49
CA PRO A 282 -6.31 25.25 22.04
C PRO A 282 -5.78 24.62 23.34
N GLY A 283 -4.47 24.52 23.48
CA GLY A 283 -3.80 24.28 24.74
C GLY A 283 -3.19 22.88 24.94
N ARG A 284 -2.47 22.35 23.96
CA ARG A 284 -1.47 21.30 24.25
C ARG A 284 -0.13 21.75 23.75
N ASP A 285 0.67 22.21 24.70
CA ASP A 285 2.06 22.53 24.49
C ASP A 285 2.81 21.27 24.01
N ARG A 286 3.69 21.51 23.06
CA ARG A 286 4.61 20.50 22.50
C ARG A 286 5.59 20.08 23.59
N PHE A 287 5.63 18.83 23.88
CA PHE A 287 6.75 18.16 24.50
C PHE A 287 7.37 17.15 23.55
#